data_7baaf059f1880b78738067e087dd6685
#
_entry.id   7baaf059f1880b78738067e087dd6685
#
_cell.length_a   1.000
_cell.length_b   1.000
_cell.length_c   1.000
_cell.angle_alpha   90.00
_cell.angle_beta   90.00
_cell.angle_gamma   90.00
#
_symmetry.space_group_name_H-M   'P 1'
#
loop_
_entity.id
_entity.type
_entity.pdbx_description
1 polymer ?
#
loop_
_entity_poly.entity_id
_entity_poly.type
_entity_poly.pdbx_seq_one_letter_code
_entity_poly.pdbx_strand_id
1 'polypeptide(L)'
;MKQDLLLMKTHNINAIRSCHQPSDPRLYDLADEMGFWVMDEADLECHGFETIADAALSPAERDMPFFKRQQLTKKSAALWTSDNPEWHEAYVDRAVQLVYRGKNSTLR
;
A
#
# COMPACT_ATOMS: atom_id res chain seq x y z
N MET A 1 4.73 -12.44 15.59
CA MET A 1 3.42 -11.76 15.50
C MET A 1 2.82 -11.45 16.87
N LYS A 2 2.28 -12.42 17.68
CA LYS A 2 1.66 -12.08 18.98
C LYS A 2 2.62 -11.32 19.92
N GLN A 3 3.88 -11.75 20.00
CA GLN A 3 4.91 -11.09 20.80
C GLN A 3 5.16 -9.64 20.34
N ASP A 4 5.15 -9.40 19.04
CA ASP A 4 5.36 -8.06 18.48
C ASP A 4 4.21 -7.12 18.85
N LEU A 5 2.97 -7.62 18.78
CA LEU A 5 1.79 -6.86 19.20
C LEU A 5 1.81 -6.55 20.70
N LEU A 6 2.22 -7.50 21.53
CA LEU A 6 2.40 -7.26 22.97
C LEU A 6 3.44 -6.17 23.21
N LEU A 7 4.57 -6.22 22.50
CA LEU A 7 5.59 -5.18 22.59
C LEU A 7 5.06 -3.81 22.15
N MET A 8 4.33 -3.76 21.04
CA MET A 8 3.67 -2.52 20.59
C MET A 8 2.74 -1.94 21.66
N LYS A 9 1.94 -2.78 22.34
CA LYS A 9 1.08 -2.33 23.43
C LYS A 9 1.86 -1.74 24.60
N THR A 10 2.99 -2.33 24.97
CA THR A 10 3.84 -1.77 26.05
C THR A 10 4.40 -0.38 25.71
N HIS A 11 4.44 -0.05 24.42
CA HIS A 11 4.86 1.27 23.92
C HIS A 11 3.69 2.18 23.52
N ASN A 12 2.47 1.88 23.96
CA ASN A 12 1.24 2.64 23.67
C ASN A 12 0.91 2.76 22.16
N ILE A 13 1.37 1.82 21.35
CA ILE A 13 0.97 1.73 19.95
C ILE A 13 -0.40 1.04 19.90
N ASN A 14 -1.36 1.65 19.23
CA ASN A 14 -2.74 1.17 19.11
C ASN A 14 -3.24 1.06 17.66
N ALA A 15 -2.40 1.36 16.68
CA ALA A 15 -2.72 1.25 15.27
C ALA A 15 -1.56 0.66 14.48
N ILE A 16 -1.89 -0.12 13.45
CA ILE A 16 -0.95 -0.83 12.58
C ILE A 16 -1.35 -0.57 11.14
N ARG A 17 -0.38 -0.35 10.26
CA ARG A 17 -0.58 -0.35 8.81
C ARG A 17 0.08 -1.58 8.21
N SER A 18 -0.68 -2.33 7.39
CA SER A 18 -0.16 -3.49 6.66
C SER A 18 0.47 -3.06 5.33
N CYS A 19 1.71 -2.60 5.37
CA CYS A 19 2.42 -2.06 4.20
C CYS A 19 3.19 -3.20 3.51
N HIS A 20 3.03 -3.43 2.25
CA HIS A 20 2.21 -2.84 1.17
C HIS A 20 1.24 -3.89 0.61
N GLN A 21 0.76 -4.76 1.43
CA GLN A 21 -0.07 -5.90 1.04
C GLN A 21 -0.92 -6.36 2.22
N PRO A 22 -2.00 -7.10 1.99
CA PRO A 22 -2.79 -7.68 3.06
C PRO A 22 -1.94 -8.58 3.96
N SER A 23 -2.12 -8.45 5.25
CA SER A 23 -1.39 -9.25 6.24
C SER A 23 -1.95 -10.67 6.39
N ASP A 24 -1.25 -11.50 7.15
CA ASP A 24 -1.75 -12.81 7.58
C ASP A 24 -3.10 -12.64 8.30
N PRO A 25 -4.13 -13.44 7.98
CA PRO A 25 -5.44 -13.36 8.63
C PRO A 25 -5.41 -13.39 10.16
N ARG A 26 -4.47 -14.12 10.73
CA ARG A 26 -4.29 -14.18 12.20
C ARG A 26 -3.92 -12.85 12.83
N LEU A 27 -3.40 -11.90 12.04
CA LEU A 27 -3.12 -10.55 12.53
C LEU A 27 -4.41 -9.84 12.92
N TYR A 28 -5.47 -10.00 12.12
CA TYR A 28 -6.75 -9.34 12.36
C TYR A 28 -7.43 -9.87 13.61
N ASP A 29 -7.39 -11.20 13.82
CA ASP A 29 -7.93 -11.84 15.03
C ASP A 29 -7.19 -11.33 16.29
N LEU A 30 -5.87 -11.26 16.24
CA LEU A 30 -5.05 -10.74 17.31
C LEU A 30 -5.24 -9.22 17.52
N ALA A 31 -5.44 -8.47 16.44
CA ALA A 31 -5.72 -7.05 16.53
C ALA A 31 -7.08 -6.78 17.21
N ASP A 32 -8.10 -7.57 16.88
CA ASP A 32 -9.41 -7.51 17.54
C ASP A 32 -9.30 -7.87 19.04
N GLU A 33 -8.59 -8.98 19.37
CA GLU A 33 -8.35 -9.40 20.74
C GLU A 33 -7.64 -8.34 21.58
N MET A 34 -6.64 -7.67 20.98
CA MET A 34 -5.77 -6.74 21.68
C MET A 34 -6.18 -5.27 21.54
N GLY A 35 -7.20 -4.97 20.74
CA GLY A 35 -7.69 -3.62 20.52
C GLY A 35 -6.72 -2.76 19.68
N PHE A 36 -6.25 -3.27 18.54
CA PHE A 36 -5.53 -2.50 17.54
C PHE A 36 -6.44 -2.07 16.40
N TRP A 37 -6.32 -0.83 15.99
CA TRP A 37 -6.78 -0.40 14.68
C TRP A 37 -5.86 -0.93 13.59
N VAL A 38 -6.40 -1.45 12.50
CA VAL A 38 -5.61 -1.92 11.36
C VAL A 38 -6.01 -1.15 10.12
N MET A 39 -5.04 -0.45 9.53
CA MET A 39 -5.14 0.06 8.17
C MET A 39 -4.66 -1.04 7.23
N ASP A 40 -5.60 -1.79 6.70
CA ASP A 40 -5.29 -2.87 5.77
C ASP A 40 -5.03 -2.32 4.36
N GLU A 41 -4.15 -2.95 3.61
CA GLU A 41 -3.77 -2.51 2.26
C GLU A 41 -3.95 -3.63 1.25
N ALA A 42 -4.48 -3.27 0.08
CA ALA A 42 -4.45 -4.12 -1.09
C ALA A 42 -3.03 -4.15 -1.68
N ASP A 43 -2.67 -5.21 -2.35
CA ASP A 43 -1.38 -5.38 -3.01
C ASP A 43 -1.32 -4.64 -4.37
N LEU A 44 -1.56 -3.34 -4.34
CA LEU A 44 -1.62 -2.46 -5.52
C LEU A 44 -0.42 -1.50 -5.58
N GLU A 45 0.75 -2.01 -5.25
CA GLU A 45 2.00 -1.26 -5.30
C GLU A 45 2.55 -1.17 -6.72
N CYS A 46 2.78 0.06 -7.21
CA CYS A 46 3.23 0.29 -8.60
C CYS A 46 4.58 1.03 -8.73
N HIS A 47 5.42 1.00 -7.71
CA HIS A 47 6.76 1.62 -7.71
C HIS A 47 7.64 1.25 -8.92
N GLY A 48 7.47 0.04 -9.47
CA GLY A 48 8.21 -0.38 -10.66
C GLY A 48 8.02 0.54 -11.86
N PHE A 49 6.83 1.06 -12.05
CA PHE A 49 6.51 2.00 -13.14
C PHE A 49 7.19 3.35 -12.92
N GLU A 50 7.23 3.85 -11.68
CA GLU A 50 7.95 5.07 -11.33
C GLU A 50 9.44 4.92 -11.59
N THR A 51 10.03 3.79 -11.22
CA THR A 51 11.44 3.49 -11.47
C THR A 51 11.77 3.48 -12.98
N ILE A 52 10.91 2.90 -13.81
CA ILE A 52 11.07 2.92 -15.27
C ILE A 52 10.99 4.34 -15.81
N ALA A 53 10.02 5.13 -15.34
CA ALA A 53 9.86 6.51 -15.76
C ALA A 53 11.07 7.38 -15.35
N ASP A 54 11.58 7.21 -14.12
CA ASP A 54 12.79 7.86 -13.64
C ASP A 54 14.05 7.45 -14.44
N ALA A 55 14.14 6.18 -14.82
CA ALA A 55 15.26 5.68 -15.61
C ALA A 55 15.32 6.29 -17.03
N ALA A 56 14.19 6.72 -17.55
CA ALA A 56 14.10 7.39 -18.85
C ALA A 56 14.53 8.86 -18.83
N LEU A 57 14.70 9.46 -17.65
CA LEU A 57 15.15 10.85 -17.49
C LEU A 57 16.63 11.00 -17.84
N SER A 58 16.98 12.14 -18.43
CA SER A 58 18.37 12.54 -18.63
C SER A 58 19.10 12.79 -17.30
N PRO A 59 20.43 12.76 -17.25
CA PRO A 59 21.17 13.06 -16.02
C PRO A 59 20.79 14.41 -15.39
N ALA A 60 20.62 15.46 -16.20
CA ALA A 60 20.23 16.78 -15.71
C ALA A 60 18.81 16.79 -15.10
N GLU A 61 17.90 16.01 -15.64
CA GLU A 61 16.53 15.88 -15.10
C GLU A 61 16.50 15.08 -13.79
N ARG A 62 17.37 14.08 -13.66
CA ARG A 62 17.51 13.31 -12.41
C ARG A 62 18.02 14.13 -11.24
N ASP A 63 18.85 15.14 -11.52
CA ASP A 63 19.38 16.06 -10.51
C ASP A 63 18.38 17.13 -10.07
N MET A 64 17.21 17.20 -10.71
CA MET A 64 16.15 18.13 -10.31
C MET A 64 15.51 17.71 -8.98
N PRO A 65 14.97 18.69 -8.22
CA PRO A 65 14.17 18.40 -7.03
C PRO A 65 13.03 17.41 -7.31
N PHE A 66 12.75 16.53 -6.37
CA PHE A 66 11.78 15.43 -6.49
C PHE A 66 10.45 15.84 -7.12
N PHE A 67 9.83 16.94 -6.68
CA PHE A 67 8.54 17.40 -7.24
C PHE A 67 8.62 17.83 -8.71
N LYS A 68 9.75 18.34 -9.17
CA LYS A 68 9.95 18.66 -10.58
C LYS A 68 10.13 17.41 -11.42
N ARG A 69 10.89 16.44 -10.90
CA ARG A 69 11.04 15.12 -11.53
C ARG A 69 9.69 14.42 -11.72
N GLN A 70 8.86 14.40 -10.68
CA GLN A 70 7.52 13.81 -10.76
C GLN A 70 6.66 14.43 -11.88
N GLN A 71 6.78 15.72 -12.12
CA GLN A 71 6.03 16.36 -13.21
C GLN A 71 6.49 15.92 -14.60
N LEU A 72 7.76 15.55 -14.75
CA LEU A 72 8.30 15.00 -15.98
C LEU A 72 7.86 13.55 -16.19
N THR A 73 7.90 12.75 -15.15
CA THR A 73 7.49 11.33 -15.18
C THR A 73 5.98 11.14 -15.38
N LYS A 74 5.16 12.12 -15.01
CA LYS A 74 3.71 12.13 -15.32
C LYS A 74 3.37 12.06 -16.80
N LYS A 75 4.29 12.43 -17.68
CA LYS A 75 4.11 12.30 -19.14
C LYS A 75 4.05 10.84 -19.59
N SER A 76 4.56 9.91 -18.81
CA SER A 76 4.47 8.45 -19.01
C SER A 76 3.36 7.79 -18.18
N ALA A 77 2.40 8.57 -17.67
CA ALA A 77 1.30 8.10 -16.83
C ALA A 77 0.47 6.97 -17.46
N ALA A 78 0.35 6.95 -18.79
CA ALA A 78 -0.31 5.86 -19.51
C ALA A 78 0.29 4.45 -19.25
N LEU A 79 1.51 4.41 -18.71
CA LEU A 79 2.16 3.15 -18.30
C LEU A 79 1.84 2.77 -16.84
N TRP A 80 1.32 3.71 -16.05
CA TRP A 80 1.00 3.46 -14.64
C TRP A 80 -0.32 2.71 -14.53
N THR A 81 -0.36 1.74 -13.64
CA THR A 81 -1.54 0.89 -13.45
C THR A 81 -2.79 1.69 -13.10
N SER A 82 -2.65 2.76 -12.29
CA SER A 82 -3.75 3.62 -11.87
C SER A 82 -4.38 4.46 -12.99
N ASP A 83 -3.63 4.74 -14.05
CA ASP A 83 -4.08 5.58 -15.17
C ASP A 83 -4.42 4.77 -16.44
N ASN A 84 -4.15 3.47 -16.42
CA ASN A 84 -4.44 2.57 -17.53
C ASN A 84 -5.75 1.80 -17.29
N PRO A 85 -6.79 2.01 -18.12
CA PRO A 85 -8.08 1.35 -17.97
C PRO A 85 -8.03 -0.19 -18.00
N GLU A 86 -7.00 -0.77 -18.61
CA GLU A 86 -6.83 -2.24 -18.65
C GLU A 86 -6.63 -2.85 -17.26
N TRP A 87 -6.19 -2.06 -16.27
CA TRP A 87 -6.00 -2.49 -14.90
C TRP A 87 -7.24 -2.30 -14.01
N HIS A 88 -8.32 -1.70 -14.54
CA HIS A 88 -9.51 -1.37 -13.75
C HIS A 88 -10.06 -2.59 -13.00
N GLU A 89 -10.28 -3.70 -13.73
CA GLU A 89 -10.83 -4.93 -13.13
C GLU A 89 -9.91 -5.50 -12.05
N ALA A 90 -8.59 -5.41 -12.22
CA ALA A 90 -7.64 -5.87 -11.23
C ALA A 90 -7.72 -5.03 -9.93
N TYR A 91 -7.88 -3.72 -10.05
CA TYR A 91 -8.09 -2.83 -8.90
C TYR A 91 -9.38 -3.14 -8.16
N VAL A 92 -10.47 -3.31 -8.91
CA VAL A 92 -11.78 -3.67 -8.33
C VAL A 92 -11.71 -5.01 -7.63
N ASP A 93 -11.14 -6.03 -8.27
CA ASP A 93 -10.98 -7.37 -7.71
C ASP A 93 -10.19 -7.36 -6.39
N ARG A 94 -9.04 -6.67 -6.37
CA ARG A 94 -8.23 -6.54 -5.15
C ARG A 94 -8.96 -5.82 -4.02
N ALA A 95 -9.66 -4.74 -4.34
CA ALA A 95 -10.46 -4.01 -3.35
C ALA A 95 -11.60 -4.87 -2.80
N VAL A 96 -12.29 -5.61 -3.66
CA VAL A 96 -13.36 -6.54 -3.26
C VAL A 96 -12.81 -7.65 -2.35
N GLN A 97 -11.71 -8.28 -2.73
CA GLN A 97 -11.06 -9.32 -1.91
C GLN A 97 -10.65 -8.78 -0.55
N LEU A 98 -10.06 -7.59 -0.50
CA LEU A 98 -9.66 -6.94 0.75
C LEU A 98 -10.86 -6.76 1.70
N VAL A 99 -11.96 -6.20 1.17
CA VAL A 99 -13.19 -5.97 1.96
C VAL A 99 -13.79 -7.29 2.44
N TYR A 100 -13.91 -8.29 1.58
CA TYR A 100 -14.49 -9.59 1.96
C TYR A 100 -13.63 -10.32 2.99
N ARG A 101 -12.34 -10.30 2.83
CA ARG A 101 -11.39 -10.90 3.77
C ARG A 101 -11.51 -10.27 5.15
N GLY A 102 -11.79 -9.00 5.15
CA GLY A 102 -11.78 -8.18 6.33
C GLY A 102 -13.10 -7.99 7.03
N LYS A 103 -14.24 -8.32 6.43
CA LYS A 103 -15.58 -7.95 6.91
C LYS A 103 -15.96 -8.45 8.31
N ASN A 104 -15.29 -9.49 8.81
CA ASN A 104 -15.59 -10.10 10.12
C ASN A 104 -14.78 -9.51 11.27
N SER A 105 -13.81 -8.65 11.01
CA SER A 105 -13.07 -7.95 12.05
C SER A 105 -13.81 -6.67 12.48
N THR A 106 -13.78 -6.36 13.76
CA THR A 106 -14.54 -5.25 14.36
C THR A 106 -13.77 -3.92 14.37
N LEU A 107 -12.43 -3.99 14.27
CA LEU A 107 -11.53 -2.83 14.37
C LEU A 107 -10.74 -2.63 13.07
N ARG A 108 -11.25 -1.78 12.20
CA ARG A 108 -10.59 -1.46 10.92
C ARG A 108 -10.71 -0.01 10.55
#